data_041b08eec9bd278ba68ee9c37eb076c5
#
_entry.id   041b08eec9bd278ba68ee9c37eb076c5
#
_cell.length_a   1.000
_cell.length_b   1.000
_cell.length_c   1.000
_cell.angle_alpha   90.00
_cell.angle_beta   90.00
_cell.angle_gamma   90.00
#
_symmetry.space_group_name_H-M   'P 1'
#
loop_
_entity.id
_entity.type
_entity.pdbx_description
1 polymer ?
#
loop_
_entity_poly.entity_id
_entity_poly.type
_entity_poly.pdbx_seq_one_letter_code
_entity_poly.pdbx_strand_id
1 'polypeptide(L)'
;MCKVTINGHTYLGNNEDSWRLGSRIWFESGSAGKLGAVYVGYGNNFPQGGMNEAGLAFDGLTTAPKTINPRPDKKAISNPMDFVKQIMQTCKTVEDVRQFAIQYERQTQFNNGEYFFTDRAGNYLVMESDTLLTGSKEQYIIANFCPSVTSEKERHNWARYDRGFQYIRNHPSDSNSNYALALTDTMHECREKLGDGTMYSIIADLDKGDFTLYFYHDFAHAVKFNLKEELSKGDHASEMLSLFPPNAEFKKLTDFKTPRNNVWMLASLYLIGGFLLFSFVFYLFSFVIERKKISFQHQKYQYLKSVLAIMNILLLYFVFVLIRNENIYYFPSPYHEDHFSLVNAAAYLPFLLITMIIPLINWNVKIIRDNGCNIFSKGLYSLHSLVYLILITLFTYWGFYNIL
;
A
#
# COMPACT_ATOMS: atom_id res chain seq x y z
N MET A 1 14.58 -5.69 -3.42
CA MET A 1 14.81 -7.00 -4.05
C MET A 1 16.27 -7.14 -4.42
N CYS A 2 16.82 -8.33 -4.28
CA CYS A 2 18.20 -8.62 -4.68
C CYS A 2 18.31 -9.99 -5.37
N LYS A 3 19.24 -10.09 -6.30
CA LYS A 3 19.70 -11.34 -6.92
C LYS A 3 21.19 -11.51 -6.63
N VAL A 4 21.58 -12.69 -6.18
CA VAL A 4 22.98 -13.00 -5.86
C VAL A 4 23.34 -14.38 -6.43
N THR A 5 24.47 -14.46 -7.14
CA THR A 5 25.06 -15.74 -7.55
C THR A 5 26.39 -15.93 -6.81
N ILE A 6 26.48 -16.99 -6.03
CA ILE A 6 27.66 -17.34 -5.20
C ILE A 6 28.03 -18.78 -5.51
N ASN A 7 29.29 -19.00 -5.93
CA ASN A 7 29.80 -20.34 -6.27
C ASN A 7 28.90 -21.09 -7.28
N GLY A 8 28.32 -20.38 -8.22
CA GLY A 8 27.41 -20.95 -9.24
C GLY A 8 25.98 -21.16 -8.76
N HIS A 9 25.65 -20.92 -7.49
CA HIS A 9 24.29 -20.99 -6.95
C HIS A 9 23.61 -19.62 -6.98
N THR A 10 22.41 -19.55 -7.53
CA THR A 10 21.65 -18.30 -7.65
C THR A 10 20.52 -18.23 -6.62
N TYR A 11 20.45 -17.07 -5.97
CA TYR A 11 19.45 -16.72 -4.96
C TYR A 11 18.68 -15.48 -5.39
N LEU A 12 17.35 -15.50 -5.16
CA LEU A 12 16.50 -14.32 -5.20
C LEU A 12 16.07 -13.98 -3.78
N GLY A 13 16.30 -12.75 -3.33
CA GLY A 13 15.77 -12.20 -2.09
C GLY A 13 14.80 -11.06 -2.37
N ASN A 14 13.63 -11.09 -1.75
CA ASN A 14 12.65 -10.01 -1.83
C ASN A 14 12.04 -9.67 -0.48
N ASN A 15 11.71 -8.39 -0.31
CA ASN A 15 10.91 -7.85 0.78
C ASN A 15 9.61 -7.30 0.18
N GLU A 16 8.49 -7.88 0.55
CA GLU A 16 7.16 -7.42 0.17
C GLU A 16 6.64 -6.43 1.20
N ASP A 17 6.45 -5.18 0.78
CA ASP A 17 5.96 -4.13 1.66
C ASP A 17 4.46 -3.97 1.50
N SER A 18 3.76 -4.00 2.64
CA SER A 18 2.32 -3.83 2.65
C SER A 18 1.81 -3.61 4.08
N TRP A 19 0.65 -2.96 4.21
CA TRP A 19 -0.16 -2.93 5.43
C TRP A 19 -1.35 -3.88 5.35
N ARG A 20 -1.57 -4.54 4.20
CA ARG A 20 -2.69 -5.45 3.98
C ARG A 20 -2.49 -6.74 4.75
N LEU A 21 -3.53 -7.17 5.43
CA LEU A 21 -3.57 -8.46 6.10
C LEU A 21 -3.90 -9.57 5.11
N GLY A 22 -3.65 -10.83 5.49
CA GLY A 22 -4.02 -12.00 4.69
C GLY A 22 -2.99 -12.36 3.61
N SER A 23 -1.69 -12.17 3.91
CA SER A 23 -0.60 -12.70 3.08
C SER A 23 -0.61 -14.22 3.06
N ARG A 24 -0.36 -14.80 1.88
CA ARG A 24 -0.46 -16.25 1.63
C ARG A 24 0.73 -16.76 0.84
N ILE A 25 1.04 -18.03 1.05
CA ILE A 25 1.88 -18.85 0.17
C ILE A 25 1.02 -19.98 -0.40
N TRP A 26 1.18 -20.29 -1.68
CA TRP A 26 0.48 -21.41 -2.28
C TRP A 26 1.33 -22.12 -3.34
N PHE A 27 1.02 -23.37 -3.56
CA PHE A 27 1.69 -24.26 -4.48
C PHE A 27 0.69 -24.74 -5.53
N GLU A 28 1.08 -24.64 -6.80
CA GLU A 28 0.29 -25.14 -7.93
C GLU A 28 1.12 -26.20 -8.65
N SER A 29 0.62 -27.43 -8.66
CA SER A 29 1.30 -28.56 -9.30
C SER A 29 1.31 -28.41 -10.80
N GLY A 30 2.36 -28.87 -11.43
CA GLY A 30 2.46 -28.93 -12.88
C GLY A 30 1.43 -29.94 -13.45
N SER A 31 0.97 -29.68 -14.65
CA SER A 31 0.12 -30.58 -15.44
C SER A 31 0.71 -30.77 -16.83
N ALA A 32 0.21 -31.69 -17.64
CA ALA A 32 0.77 -32.08 -18.93
C ALA A 32 1.43 -30.93 -19.73
N GLY A 33 2.75 -30.83 -19.65
CA GLY A 33 3.56 -29.80 -20.35
C GLY A 33 3.66 -28.44 -19.63
N LYS A 34 3.11 -28.30 -18.41
CA LYS A 34 3.21 -27.09 -17.59
C LYS A 34 4.02 -27.36 -16.33
N LEU A 35 4.85 -26.40 -15.97
CA LEU A 35 5.67 -26.43 -14.76
C LEU A 35 4.82 -26.12 -13.51
N GLY A 36 5.12 -26.83 -12.42
CA GLY A 36 4.63 -26.49 -11.09
C GLY A 36 5.39 -25.30 -10.50
N ALA A 37 4.74 -24.55 -9.59
CA ALA A 37 5.32 -23.37 -8.98
C ALA A 37 4.81 -23.12 -7.56
N VAL A 38 5.64 -22.41 -6.78
CA VAL A 38 5.24 -21.73 -5.54
C VAL A 38 5.01 -20.27 -5.84
N TYR A 39 4.00 -19.70 -5.20
CA TYR A 39 3.67 -18.29 -5.26
C TYR A 39 3.48 -17.71 -3.86
N VAL A 40 3.76 -16.42 -3.74
CA VAL A 40 3.45 -15.60 -2.57
C VAL A 40 2.62 -14.39 -2.99
N GLY A 41 1.75 -13.92 -2.09
CA GLY A 41 0.87 -12.78 -2.36
C GLY A 41 -0.23 -12.65 -1.30
N TYR A 42 -1.42 -12.25 -1.73
CA TYR A 42 -2.55 -11.98 -0.85
C TYR A 42 -3.79 -12.84 -1.20
N GLY A 43 -4.86 -12.69 -0.41
CA GLY A 43 -6.06 -13.51 -0.50
C GLY A 43 -6.81 -13.50 -1.85
N ASN A 44 -6.47 -12.58 -2.76
CA ASN A 44 -6.98 -12.58 -4.14
C ASN A 44 -6.24 -13.55 -5.06
N ASN A 45 -5.23 -14.28 -4.55
CA ASN A 45 -4.35 -15.20 -5.29
C ASN A 45 -3.61 -14.54 -6.48
N PHE A 46 -3.44 -13.22 -6.45
CA PHE A 46 -2.55 -12.54 -7.39
C PHE A 46 -1.10 -12.80 -6.96
N PRO A 47 -0.27 -13.42 -7.82
CA PRO A 47 1.11 -13.74 -7.48
C PRO A 47 1.95 -12.47 -7.47
N GLN A 48 2.42 -12.06 -6.31
CA GLN A 48 3.38 -10.96 -6.16
C GLN A 48 4.78 -11.46 -6.50
N GLY A 49 5.13 -12.66 -6.02
CA GLY A 49 6.39 -13.33 -6.30
C GLY A 49 6.25 -14.83 -6.35
N GLY A 50 7.31 -15.54 -6.74
CA GLY A 50 7.32 -16.99 -6.79
C GLY A 50 8.51 -17.61 -7.48
N MET A 51 8.52 -18.96 -7.53
CA MET A 51 9.53 -19.76 -8.18
C MET A 51 8.90 -21.01 -8.80
N ASN A 52 9.28 -21.39 -10.02
CA ASN A 52 8.86 -22.65 -10.63
C ASN A 52 9.89 -23.77 -10.46
N GLU A 53 9.49 -25.01 -10.78
CA GLU A 53 10.35 -26.18 -10.64
C GLU A 53 11.57 -26.21 -11.57
N ALA A 54 11.60 -25.36 -12.61
CA ALA A 54 12.77 -25.16 -13.43
C ALA A 54 13.80 -24.23 -12.76
N GLY A 55 13.47 -23.56 -11.64
CA GLY A 55 14.31 -22.60 -10.94
C GLY A 55 14.31 -21.21 -11.61
N LEU A 56 13.24 -20.87 -12.31
CA LEU A 56 12.91 -19.51 -12.68
C LEU A 56 12.15 -18.87 -11.53
N ALA A 57 12.63 -17.76 -11.00
CA ALA A 57 11.95 -17.01 -9.95
C ALA A 57 11.61 -15.59 -10.42
N PHE A 58 10.58 -15.00 -9.82
CA PHE A 58 10.17 -13.63 -10.11
C PHE A 58 9.65 -12.94 -8.87
N ASP A 59 9.57 -11.61 -8.97
CA ASP A 59 8.83 -10.78 -8.05
C ASP A 59 8.44 -9.45 -8.72
N GLY A 60 7.36 -8.83 -8.25
CA GLY A 60 6.80 -7.59 -8.77
C GLY A 60 7.18 -6.38 -7.94
N LEU A 61 7.38 -5.23 -8.60
CA LEU A 61 7.67 -3.95 -7.97
C LEU A 61 6.72 -2.88 -8.48
N THR A 62 6.18 -2.07 -7.59
CA THR A 62 5.46 -0.85 -7.98
C THR A 62 6.46 0.24 -8.32
N THR A 63 6.23 0.96 -9.41
CA THR A 63 7.08 2.07 -9.87
C THR A 63 6.23 3.30 -10.18
N ALA A 64 6.88 4.45 -10.40
CA ALA A 64 6.21 5.61 -10.94
C ALA A 64 5.60 5.28 -12.32
N PRO A 65 4.40 5.78 -12.65
CA PRO A 65 3.77 5.53 -13.94
C PRO A 65 4.61 6.04 -15.11
N LYS A 66 4.74 5.21 -16.14
CA LYS A 66 5.33 5.61 -17.42
C LYS A 66 4.25 6.12 -18.38
N THR A 67 4.66 6.93 -19.36
CA THR A 67 3.77 7.32 -20.46
C THR A 67 3.34 6.09 -21.26
N ILE A 68 2.06 5.96 -21.47
CA ILE A 68 1.49 4.84 -22.24
C ILE A 68 1.51 5.21 -23.74
N ASN A 69 2.23 4.40 -24.53
CA ASN A 69 2.26 4.43 -25.99
C ASN A 69 1.86 3.04 -26.50
N PRO A 70 0.55 2.73 -26.61
CA PRO A 70 0.09 1.38 -26.88
C PRO A 70 0.64 0.82 -28.19
N ARG A 71 0.93 -0.47 -28.20
CA ARG A 71 1.45 -1.23 -29.35
C ARG A 71 0.34 -2.17 -29.86
N PRO A 72 -0.55 -1.69 -30.74
CA PRO A 72 -1.69 -2.49 -31.24
C PRO A 72 -1.25 -3.66 -32.14
N ASP A 73 0.00 -3.68 -32.57
CA ASP A 73 0.64 -4.79 -33.27
C ASP A 73 0.99 -5.98 -32.33
N LYS A 74 0.85 -5.81 -31.02
CA LYS A 74 1.14 -6.83 -30.00
C LYS A 74 -0.15 -7.48 -29.47
N LYS A 75 -0.01 -8.67 -28.88
CA LYS A 75 -1.10 -9.35 -28.19
C LYS A 75 -1.50 -8.55 -26.95
N ALA A 76 -2.80 -8.31 -26.76
CA ALA A 76 -3.30 -7.70 -25.54
C ALA A 76 -3.17 -8.65 -24.34
N ILE A 77 -2.86 -8.10 -23.16
CA ILE A 77 -2.93 -8.82 -21.89
C ILE A 77 -4.33 -8.61 -21.32
N SER A 78 -5.16 -9.64 -21.34
CA SER A 78 -6.52 -9.57 -20.82
C SER A 78 -6.58 -9.62 -19.29
N ASN A 79 -5.65 -10.36 -18.68
CA ASN A 79 -5.55 -10.54 -17.24
C ASN A 79 -4.07 -10.59 -16.83
N PRO A 80 -3.59 -9.61 -16.02
CA PRO A 80 -2.21 -9.60 -15.53
C PRO A 80 -1.81 -10.84 -14.73
N MET A 81 -2.71 -11.40 -13.94
CA MET A 81 -2.45 -12.61 -13.16
C MET A 81 -2.20 -13.83 -14.07
N ASP A 82 -3.04 -14.02 -15.08
CA ASP A 82 -2.89 -15.13 -16.02
C ASP A 82 -1.62 -14.99 -16.85
N PHE A 83 -1.25 -13.75 -17.20
CA PHE A 83 -0.01 -13.47 -17.92
C PHE A 83 1.23 -13.92 -17.14
N VAL A 84 1.32 -13.55 -15.86
CA VAL A 84 2.43 -13.97 -14.98
C VAL A 84 2.42 -15.48 -14.76
N LYS A 85 1.24 -16.06 -14.49
CA LYS A 85 1.11 -17.52 -14.32
C LYS A 85 1.50 -18.29 -15.59
N GLN A 86 1.15 -17.81 -16.78
CA GLN A 86 1.59 -18.43 -18.03
C GLN A 86 3.12 -18.44 -18.17
N ILE A 87 3.78 -17.32 -17.83
CA ILE A 87 5.24 -17.27 -17.80
C ILE A 87 5.78 -18.37 -16.88
N MET A 88 5.31 -18.42 -15.64
CA MET A 88 5.79 -19.38 -14.65
C MET A 88 5.50 -20.83 -15.00
N GLN A 89 4.41 -21.10 -15.72
CA GLN A 89 4.04 -22.43 -16.19
C GLN A 89 4.79 -22.89 -17.44
N THR A 90 5.36 -21.99 -18.25
CA THR A 90 5.92 -22.35 -19.57
C THR A 90 7.39 -21.97 -19.76
N CYS A 91 7.88 -20.97 -19.08
CA CYS A 91 9.26 -20.48 -19.20
C CYS A 91 10.16 -21.16 -18.17
N LYS A 92 11.38 -21.52 -18.59
CA LYS A 92 12.40 -22.13 -17.73
C LYS A 92 13.57 -21.18 -17.45
N THR A 93 13.79 -20.23 -18.36
CA THR A 93 14.93 -19.32 -18.34
C THR A 93 14.46 -17.88 -18.51
N VAL A 94 15.32 -16.94 -18.17
CA VAL A 94 15.11 -15.50 -18.43
C VAL A 94 14.94 -15.21 -19.92
N GLU A 95 15.61 -15.93 -20.80
CA GLU A 95 15.46 -15.77 -22.25
C GLU A 95 14.07 -16.24 -22.73
N ASP A 96 13.55 -17.33 -22.17
CA ASP A 96 12.18 -17.78 -22.48
C ASP A 96 11.15 -16.68 -22.09
N VAL A 97 11.34 -16.08 -20.91
CA VAL A 97 10.49 -14.96 -20.46
C VAL A 97 10.56 -13.78 -21.42
N ARG A 98 11.77 -13.42 -21.87
CA ARG A 98 11.99 -12.35 -22.85
C ARG A 98 11.26 -12.64 -24.15
N GLN A 99 11.42 -13.85 -24.71
CA GLN A 99 10.76 -14.27 -25.95
C GLN A 99 9.23 -14.32 -25.79
N PHE A 100 8.73 -14.69 -24.64
CA PHE A 100 7.30 -14.64 -24.34
C PHE A 100 6.81 -13.19 -24.28
N ALA A 101 7.45 -12.35 -23.47
CA ALA A 101 7.01 -10.99 -23.14
C ALA A 101 7.03 -10.02 -24.34
N ILE A 102 7.97 -10.18 -25.30
CA ILE A 102 8.05 -9.31 -26.49
C ILE A 102 6.82 -9.43 -27.40
N GLN A 103 6.00 -10.48 -27.26
CA GLN A 103 4.81 -10.70 -28.07
C GLN A 103 3.60 -9.88 -27.57
N TYR A 104 3.66 -9.37 -26.33
CA TYR A 104 2.53 -8.75 -25.66
C TYR A 104 2.66 -7.23 -25.51
N GLU A 105 1.51 -6.55 -25.56
CA GLU A 105 1.37 -5.16 -25.18
C GLU A 105 1.27 -5.06 -23.66
N ARG A 106 2.29 -4.52 -23.00
CA ARG A 106 2.43 -4.50 -21.53
C ARG A 106 2.08 -3.16 -20.92
N GLN A 107 2.13 -2.07 -21.68
CA GLN A 107 2.03 -0.71 -21.15
C GLN A 107 0.67 -0.42 -20.52
N THR A 108 -0.40 -0.97 -21.10
CA THR A 108 -1.76 -0.76 -20.59
C THR A 108 -1.97 -1.40 -19.22
N GLN A 109 -1.34 -2.56 -18.97
CA GLN A 109 -1.56 -3.33 -17.73
C GLN A 109 -0.51 -3.07 -16.66
N PHE A 110 0.72 -2.68 -17.05
CA PHE A 110 1.87 -2.57 -16.15
C PHE A 110 2.55 -1.20 -16.20
N ASN A 111 1.82 -0.12 -16.50
CA ASN A 111 2.42 1.21 -16.63
C ASN A 111 3.04 1.76 -15.34
N ASN A 112 2.64 1.26 -14.19
CA ASN A 112 3.12 1.65 -12.85
C ASN A 112 3.76 0.49 -12.09
N GLY A 113 4.28 -0.51 -12.80
CA GLY A 113 4.92 -1.66 -12.22
C GLY A 113 5.94 -2.31 -13.14
N GLU A 114 6.76 -3.12 -12.55
CA GLU A 114 7.75 -3.94 -13.24
C GLU A 114 7.86 -5.29 -12.57
N TYR A 115 8.36 -6.28 -13.33
CA TYR A 115 8.68 -7.60 -12.81
C TYR A 115 10.16 -7.87 -12.98
N PHE A 116 10.75 -8.42 -11.94
CA PHE A 116 12.10 -8.92 -11.96
C PHE A 116 12.08 -10.45 -12.05
N PHE A 117 12.77 -11.00 -13.03
CA PHE A 117 12.95 -12.45 -13.19
C PHE A 117 14.42 -12.81 -13.07
N THR A 118 14.71 -13.98 -12.52
CA THR A 118 16.06 -14.57 -12.51
C THR A 118 16.00 -16.08 -12.64
N ASP A 119 17.00 -16.68 -13.26
CA ASP A 119 17.11 -18.13 -13.49
C ASP A 119 18.33 -18.74 -12.79
N ARG A 120 18.42 -20.08 -12.79
CA ARG A 120 19.53 -20.82 -12.19
C ARG A 120 20.91 -20.43 -12.74
N ALA A 121 21.00 -20.05 -14.00
CA ALA A 121 22.25 -19.63 -14.63
C ALA A 121 22.72 -18.25 -14.14
N GLY A 122 21.95 -17.59 -13.29
CA GLY A 122 22.26 -16.26 -12.76
C GLY A 122 21.94 -15.12 -13.73
N ASN A 123 21.22 -15.39 -14.81
CA ASN A 123 20.70 -14.33 -15.67
C ASN A 123 19.51 -13.66 -14.98
N TYR A 124 19.29 -12.39 -15.31
CA TYR A 124 18.11 -11.66 -14.86
C TYR A 124 17.47 -10.83 -15.97
N LEU A 125 16.18 -10.55 -15.81
CA LEU A 125 15.40 -9.68 -16.67
C LEU A 125 14.57 -8.73 -15.78
N VAL A 126 14.70 -7.43 -16.04
CA VAL A 126 13.72 -6.44 -15.56
C VAL A 126 12.73 -6.21 -16.68
N MET A 127 11.48 -6.59 -16.47
CA MET A 127 10.38 -6.40 -17.40
C MET A 127 9.57 -5.17 -16.99
N GLU A 128 9.91 -4.04 -17.55
CA GLU A 128 9.15 -2.80 -17.45
C GLU A 128 7.99 -2.80 -18.47
N SER A 129 7.10 -1.84 -18.34
CA SER A 129 5.93 -1.74 -19.23
C SER A 129 6.30 -1.68 -20.73
N ASP A 130 7.35 -0.95 -21.08
CA ASP A 130 7.81 -0.69 -22.46
C ASP A 130 9.15 -1.32 -22.78
N THR A 131 9.95 -1.69 -21.80
CA THR A 131 11.35 -2.09 -21.94
C THR A 131 11.61 -3.45 -21.30
N LEU A 132 12.58 -4.19 -21.84
CA LEU A 132 13.10 -5.45 -21.30
C LEU A 132 14.61 -5.33 -21.15
N LEU A 133 15.09 -5.31 -19.90
CA LEU A 133 16.52 -5.17 -19.58
C LEU A 133 17.04 -6.51 -19.06
N THR A 134 18.01 -7.08 -19.75
CA THR A 134 18.65 -8.35 -19.37
C THR A 134 20.07 -8.15 -18.86
N GLY A 135 20.54 -9.03 -18.01
CA GLY A 135 21.91 -9.05 -17.51
C GLY A 135 22.26 -10.36 -16.82
N SER A 136 23.54 -10.46 -16.44
CA SER A 136 24.11 -11.64 -15.78
C SER A 136 25.10 -11.29 -14.66
N LYS A 137 24.99 -10.07 -14.08
CA LYS A 137 25.83 -9.68 -12.95
C LYS A 137 25.64 -10.64 -11.79
N GLU A 138 26.72 -11.02 -11.12
CA GLU A 138 26.65 -11.90 -9.95
C GLU A 138 25.76 -11.32 -8.84
N GLN A 139 25.83 -10.01 -8.65
CA GLN A 139 25.00 -9.27 -7.70
C GLN A 139 24.19 -8.20 -8.44
N TYR A 140 22.90 -8.17 -8.22
CA TYR A 140 22.02 -7.16 -8.74
C TYR A 140 20.95 -6.81 -7.70
N ILE A 141 20.75 -5.51 -7.47
CA ILE A 141 19.71 -5.00 -6.60
C ILE A 141 18.82 -4.05 -7.36
N ILE A 142 17.54 -4.03 -6.98
CA ILE A 142 16.51 -3.18 -7.56
C ILE A 142 15.54 -2.74 -6.46
N ALA A 143 14.97 -1.56 -6.61
CA ALA A 143 13.92 -1.02 -5.76
C ALA A 143 12.80 -0.43 -6.64
N ASN A 144 11.91 0.35 -6.08
CA ASN A 144 10.71 0.88 -6.73
C ASN A 144 10.99 2.00 -7.77
N PHE A 145 11.86 1.74 -8.74
CA PHE A 145 12.21 2.64 -9.85
C PHE A 145 12.41 1.85 -11.14
N CYS A 146 12.13 2.46 -12.29
CA CYS A 146 12.39 1.87 -13.60
C CYS A 146 13.87 2.08 -14.00
N PRO A 147 14.72 1.03 -14.05
CA PRO A 147 16.13 1.16 -14.39
C PRO A 147 16.41 1.78 -15.78
N SER A 148 15.48 1.68 -16.73
CA SER A 148 15.65 2.22 -18.07
C SER A 148 15.64 3.75 -18.14
N VAL A 149 15.00 4.41 -17.15
CA VAL A 149 14.84 5.86 -17.11
C VAL A 149 15.42 6.51 -15.86
N THR A 150 15.87 5.70 -14.88
CA THR A 150 16.46 6.20 -13.63
C THR A 150 17.96 6.07 -13.68
N SER A 151 18.66 7.21 -13.65
CA SER A 151 20.14 7.22 -13.65
C SER A 151 20.69 6.54 -12.39
N GLU A 152 21.91 6.03 -12.46
CA GLU A 152 22.55 5.36 -11.32
C GLU A 152 22.61 6.27 -10.09
N LYS A 153 22.91 7.55 -10.27
CA LYS A 153 22.92 8.53 -9.18
C LYS A 153 21.54 8.68 -8.52
N GLU A 154 20.48 8.72 -9.30
CA GLU A 154 19.12 8.87 -8.79
C GLU A 154 18.65 7.64 -8.02
N ARG A 155 19.12 6.43 -8.36
CA ARG A 155 18.77 5.18 -7.64
C ARG A 155 19.10 5.24 -6.15
N HIS A 156 20.13 5.99 -5.79
CA HIS A 156 20.53 6.20 -4.39
C HIS A 156 19.53 7.08 -3.58
N ASN A 157 18.54 7.70 -4.21
CA ASN A 157 17.45 8.37 -3.51
C ASN A 157 16.48 7.37 -2.83
N TRP A 158 16.47 6.11 -3.27
CA TRP A 158 15.75 5.03 -2.58
C TRP A 158 16.62 4.45 -1.47
N ALA A 159 16.26 4.74 -0.21
CA ALA A 159 17.06 4.36 0.96
C ALA A 159 17.40 2.86 0.99
N ARG A 160 16.44 1.98 0.66
CA ARG A 160 16.67 0.54 0.61
C ARG A 160 17.67 0.13 -0.48
N TYR A 161 17.64 0.79 -1.63
CA TYR A 161 18.63 0.56 -2.69
C TYR A 161 20.02 0.98 -2.24
N ASP A 162 20.13 2.18 -1.64
CA ASP A 162 21.42 2.69 -1.16
C ASP A 162 21.99 1.80 -0.06
N ARG A 163 21.19 1.36 0.92
CA ARG A 163 21.63 0.39 1.94
C ARG A 163 22.14 -0.91 1.32
N GLY A 164 21.39 -1.48 0.38
CA GLY A 164 21.83 -2.69 -0.33
C GLY A 164 23.10 -2.50 -1.15
N PHE A 165 23.23 -1.37 -1.83
CA PHE A 165 24.45 -1.01 -2.58
C PHE A 165 25.65 -0.87 -1.66
N GLN A 166 25.54 -0.19 -0.53
CA GLN A 166 26.61 -0.07 0.46
C GLN A 166 26.96 -1.43 1.08
N TYR A 167 25.96 -2.29 1.32
CA TYR A 167 26.20 -3.64 1.80
C TYR A 167 27.07 -4.43 0.81
N ILE A 168 26.71 -4.49 -0.48
CA ILE A 168 27.46 -5.16 -1.53
C ILE A 168 28.87 -4.63 -1.63
N ARG A 169 29.05 -3.31 -1.56
CA ARG A 169 30.36 -2.65 -1.66
C ARG A 169 31.28 -2.99 -0.49
N ASN A 170 30.73 -3.11 0.71
CA ASN A 170 31.50 -3.28 1.95
C ASN A 170 31.70 -4.76 2.33
N HIS A 171 30.90 -5.67 1.76
CA HIS A 171 30.96 -7.10 2.03
C HIS A 171 31.13 -7.84 0.70
N PRO A 172 32.35 -8.24 0.35
CA PRO A 172 32.58 -9.15 -0.80
C PRO A 172 31.69 -10.39 -0.63
N SER A 173 31.17 -10.91 -1.74
CA SER A 173 30.33 -12.12 -1.72
C SER A 173 31.16 -13.31 -1.22
N ASP A 174 31.09 -13.53 0.09
CA ASP A 174 31.67 -14.73 0.68
C ASP A 174 30.88 -15.96 0.24
N SER A 175 31.53 -17.12 0.26
CA SER A 175 30.90 -18.43 0.02
C SER A 175 29.80 -18.81 1.03
N ASN A 176 29.28 -17.84 1.80
CA ASN A 176 28.32 -18.03 2.86
C ASN A 176 26.90 -17.95 2.30
N SER A 177 26.12 -19.01 2.46
CA SER A 177 24.68 -19.08 2.11
C SER A 177 23.84 -17.99 2.77
N ASN A 178 24.33 -17.36 3.84
CA ASN A 178 23.63 -16.29 4.55
C ASN A 178 23.78 -14.92 3.90
N TYR A 179 24.61 -14.78 2.86
CA TYR A 179 24.83 -13.48 2.20
C TYR A 179 23.55 -12.91 1.59
N ALA A 180 22.78 -13.75 0.88
CA ALA A 180 21.51 -13.34 0.30
C ALA A 180 20.50 -12.91 1.39
N LEU A 181 20.48 -13.62 2.52
CA LEU A 181 19.65 -13.27 3.66
C LEU A 181 20.06 -11.92 4.27
N ALA A 182 21.36 -11.75 4.55
CA ALA A 182 21.85 -10.51 5.15
C ALA A 182 21.64 -9.28 4.24
N LEU A 183 21.80 -9.45 2.92
CA LEU A 183 21.50 -8.40 1.95
C LEU A 183 20.00 -8.08 1.93
N THR A 184 19.14 -9.10 1.94
CA THR A 184 17.67 -8.92 1.99
C THR A 184 17.25 -8.22 3.27
N ASP A 185 17.81 -8.64 4.42
CA ASP A 185 17.58 -8.00 5.73
C ASP A 185 18.03 -6.52 5.71
N THR A 186 19.19 -6.22 5.14
CA THR A 186 19.66 -4.83 4.99
C THR A 186 18.71 -3.95 4.18
N MET A 187 17.94 -4.55 3.25
CA MET A 187 17.02 -3.85 2.37
C MET A 187 15.57 -3.82 2.86
N HIS A 188 15.24 -4.41 4.00
CA HIS A 188 13.88 -4.36 4.53
C HIS A 188 13.49 -2.95 5.01
N GLU A 189 12.20 -2.67 5.09
CA GLU A 189 11.68 -1.40 5.60
C GLU A 189 10.92 -1.62 6.90
N CYS A 190 11.34 -0.88 7.95
CA CYS A 190 10.57 -0.77 9.17
C CYS A 190 9.46 0.27 8.99
N ARG A 191 8.34 0.05 9.67
CA ARG A 191 7.19 0.97 9.59
C ARG A 191 7.40 2.18 10.48
N GLU A 192 7.27 3.37 9.91
CA GLU A 192 7.27 4.62 10.70
C GLU A 192 5.93 4.83 11.41
N LYS A 193 4.85 4.52 10.72
CA LYS A 193 3.49 4.43 11.26
C LYS A 193 3.03 2.97 11.08
N LEU A 194 1.84 2.72 10.55
CA LEU A 194 1.33 1.38 10.24
C LEU A 194 1.23 1.15 8.71
N GLY A 195 1.84 2.04 7.92
CA GLY A 195 1.83 2.01 6.47
C GLY A 195 2.82 1.03 5.87
N ASP A 196 3.51 1.46 4.82
CA ASP A 196 4.47 0.63 4.15
C ASP A 196 5.58 0.17 5.07
N GLY A 197 5.88 -1.08 4.94
CA GLY A 197 6.96 -1.76 5.64
C GLY A 197 6.87 -3.23 5.33
N THR A 198 7.97 -3.93 5.50
CA THR A 198 8.10 -5.32 5.10
C THR A 198 7.10 -6.21 5.84
N MET A 199 6.17 -6.80 5.10
CA MET A 199 5.18 -7.74 5.59
C MET A 199 5.73 -9.17 5.63
N TYR A 200 6.42 -9.57 4.57
CA TYR A 200 7.15 -10.82 4.50
C TYR A 200 8.38 -10.66 3.62
N SER A 201 9.35 -11.54 3.82
CA SER A 201 10.52 -11.64 2.97
C SER A 201 10.68 -13.07 2.49
N ILE A 202 11.21 -13.23 1.28
CA ILE A 202 11.52 -14.52 0.70
C ILE A 202 12.99 -14.61 0.33
N ILE A 203 13.55 -15.81 0.48
CA ILE A 203 14.83 -16.21 -0.12
C ILE A 203 14.58 -17.49 -0.90
N ALA A 204 14.69 -17.41 -2.21
CA ALA A 204 14.61 -18.56 -3.10
C ALA A 204 16.03 -19.01 -3.53
N ASP A 205 16.40 -20.26 -3.22
CA ASP A 205 17.57 -20.94 -3.75
C ASP A 205 17.15 -21.65 -5.03
N LEU A 206 17.51 -21.09 -6.18
CA LEU A 206 16.99 -21.52 -7.47
C LEU A 206 17.56 -22.89 -7.90
N ASP A 207 18.72 -23.25 -7.37
CA ASP A 207 19.39 -24.53 -7.68
C ASP A 207 18.80 -25.69 -6.90
N LYS A 208 18.53 -25.48 -5.61
CA LYS A 208 17.98 -26.50 -4.73
C LYS A 208 16.46 -26.58 -4.79
N GLY A 209 15.80 -25.55 -5.32
CA GLY A 209 14.35 -25.42 -5.24
C GLY A 209 13.85 -25.16 -3.82
N ASP A 210 14.69 -24.56 -2.97
CA ASP A 210 14.32 -24.18 -1.61
C ASP A 210 13.72 -22.78 -1.60
N PHE A 211 12.60 -22.62 -0.93
CA PHE A 211 11.88 -21.37 -0.78
C PHE A 211 11.71 -21.06 0.70
N THR A 212 12.48 -20.08 1.20
CA THR A 212 12.48 -19.71 2.62
C THR A 212 11.66 -18.45 2.81
N LEU A 213 10.74 -18.48 3.76
CA LEU A 213 9.83 -17.40 4.10
C LEU A 213 10.17 -16.83 5.47
N TYR A 214 10.11 -15.52 5.60
CA TYR A 214 10.21 -14.74 6.84
C TYR A 214 9.01 -13.84 6.95
N PHE A 215 8.51 -13.58 8.17
CA PHE A 215 7.29 -12.82 8.36
C PHE A 215 7.53 -11.60 9.23
N TYR A 216 7.00 -10.47 8.77
CA TYR A 216 6.98 -9.19 9.47
C TYR A 216 8.37 -8.74 9.94
N HIS A 217 9.34 -8.74 9.02
CA HIS A 217 10.76 -8.40 9.24
C HIS A 217 11.43 -9.12 10.44
N ASP A 218 10.88 -10.24 10.85
CA ASP A 218 11.51 -11.12 11.85
C ASP A 218 12.35 -12.18 11.13
N PHE A 219 13.62 -11.90 10.94
CA PHE A 219 14.58 -12.80 10.27
C PHE A 219 15.15 -13.90 11.19
N ALA A 220 14.77 -13.89 12.48
CA ALA A 220 15.15 -14.96 13.41
C ALA A 220 14.29 -16.23 13.23
N HIS A 221 13.08 -16.08 12.72
CA HIS A 221 12.16 -17.19 12.49
C HIS A 221 11.95 -17.39 11.00
N ALA A 222 12.39 -18.54 10.49
CA ALA A 222 12.28 -18.92 9.10
C ALA A 222 11.39 -20.15 8.92
N VAL A 223 10.57 -20.16 7.86
CA VAL A 223 9.87 -21.35 7.41
C VAL A 223 10.38 -21.71 6.02
N LYS A 224 10.90 -22.92 5.86
CA LYS A 224 11.52 -23.39 4.64
C LYS A 224 10.67 -24.46 3.98
N PHE A 225 10.47 -24.32 2.68
CA PHE A 225 9.79 -25.27 1.82
C PHE A 225 10.76 -25.75 0.73
N ASN A 226 10.72 -27.04 0.41
CA ASN A 226 11.35 -27.55 -0.80
C ASN A 226 10.27 -27.71 -1.88
N LEU A 227 10.41 -27.03 -3.00
CA LEU A 227 9.39 -26.94 -4.03
C LEU A 227 8.98 -28.32 -4.56
N LYS A 228 9.93 -29.21 -4.79
CA LYS A 228 9.65 -30.57 -5.27
C LYS A 228 8.80 -31.38 -4.27
N GLU A 229 9.10 -31.26 -2.99
CA GLU A 229 8.36 -31.94 -1.93
C GLU A 229 6.95 -31.37 -1.81
N GLU A 230 6.81 -30.02 -1.85
CA GLU A 230 5.50 -29.37 -1.75
C GLU A 230 4.61 -29.69 -2.97
N LEU A 231 5.14 -29.65 -4.18
CA LEU A 231 4.39 -29.98 -5.39
C LEU A 231 3.91 -31.45 -5.41
N SER A 232 4.65 -32.37 -4.74
CA SER A 232 4.22 -33.76 -4.62
C SER A 232 2.97 -33.96 -3.77
N LYS A 233 2.59 -32.97 -2.94
CA LYS A 233 1.37 -32.97 -2.10
C LYS A 233 0.13 -32.52 -2.87
N GLY A 234 0.27 -32.08 -4.13
CA GLY A 234 -0.80 -31.47 -4.92
C GLY A 234 -0.97 -29.97 -4.59
N ASP A 235 -2.00 -29.36 -5.18
CA ASP A 235 -2.30 -27.94 -4.98
C ASP A 235 -2.74 -27.67 -3.55
N HIS A 236 -2.09 -26.72 -2.89
CA HIS A 236 -2.43 -26.31 -1.53
C HIS A 236 -1.94 -24.91 -1.21
N ALA A 237 -2.45 -24.32 -0.13
CA ALA A 237 -2.14 -22.98 0.30
C ALA A 237 -2.14 -22.86 1.82
N SER A 238 -1.38 -21.90 2.34
CA SER A 238 -1.35 -21.54 3.76
C SER A 238 -1.38 -20.03 3.94
N GLU A 239 -2.09 -19.59 4.98
CA GLU A 239 -1.95 -18.21 5.48
C GLU A 239 -0.58 -18.06 6.13
N MET A 240 0.20 -17.05 5.74
CA MET A 240 1.57 -16.88 6.26
C MET A 240 1.59 -16.71 7.77
N LEU A 241 0.64 -15.96 8.34
CA LEU A 241 0.52 -15.77 9.78
C LEU A 241 0.45 -17.09 10.57
N SER A 242 -0.19 -18.12 10.01
CA SER A 242 -0.34 -19.41 10.69
C SER A 242 0.95 -20.24 10.76
N LEU A 243 1.96 -19.85 9.98
CA LEU A 243 3.24 -20.55 9.88
C LEU A 243 4.28 -20.05 10.90
N PHE A 244 4.03 -18.91 11.52
CA PHE A 244 5.00 -18.22 12.38
C PHE A 244 4.51 -18.05 13.82
N PRO A 245 5.42 -17.90 14.79
CA PRO A 245 5.04 -17.57 16.15
C PRO A 245 4.39 -16.17 16.20
N PRO A 246 3.61 -15.88 17.28
CA PRO A 246 3.02 -14.56 17.46
C PRO A 246 4.06 -13.45 17.44
N ASN A 247 3.83 -12.43 16.62
CA ASN A 247 4.68 -11.24 16.52
C ASN A 247 3.97 -10.04 17.15
N ALA A 248 4.59 -9.42 18.16
CA ALA A 248 3.99 -8.32 18.93
C ALA A 248 3.81 -7.04 18.08
N GLU A 249 4.69 -6.79 17.12
CA GLU A 249 4.55 -5.63 16.24
C GLU A 249 3.46 -5.84 15.21
N PHE A 250 3.35 -7.04 14.64
CA PHE A 250 2.24 -7.41 13.77
C PHE A 250 0.89 -7.29 14.49
N LYS A 251 0.85 -7.62 15.79
CA LYS A 251 -0.35 -7.44 16.60
C LYS A 251 -0.80 -5.97 16.65
N LYS A 252 0.09 -5.00 16.71
CA LYS A 252 -0.27 -3.58 16.65
C LYS A 252 -0.97 -3.23 15.35
N LEU A 253 -0.51 -3.77 14.21
CA LEU A 253 -1.16 -3.59 12.92
C LEU A 253 -2.57 -4.20 12.89
N THR A 254 -2.77 -5.41 13.42
CA THR A 254 -4.07 -6.09 13.43
C THR A 254 -5.07 -5.46 14.41
N ASP A 255 -4.57 -4.91 15.52
CA ASP A 255 -5.40 -4.24 16.53
C ASP A 255 -5.84 -2.83 16.10
N PHE A 256 -5.16 -2.22 15.13
CA PHE A 256 -5.51 -0.91 14.62
C PHE A 256 -6.81 -0.93 13.84
N LYS A 257 -7.80 -0.16 14.32
CA LYS A 257 -9.16 -0.14 13.75
C LYS A 257 -9.35 1.07 12.84
N THR A 258 -9.82 0.78 11.66
CA THR A 258 -10.21 1.76 10.63
C THR A 258 -11.63 1.47 10.14
N PRO A 259 -12.26 2.35 9.40
CA PRO A 259 -13.57 2.06 8.79
C PRO A 259 -13.57 0.86 7.83
N ARG A 260 -12.40 0.38 7.40
CA ARG A 260 -12.25 -0.78 6.52
C ARG A 260 -12.34 -2.12 7.25
N ASN A 261 -11.92 -2.15 8.50
CA ASN A 261 -11.90 -3.36 9.31
C ASN A 261 -12.82 -3.30 10.54
N ASN A 262 -13.57 -2.19 10.72
CA ASN A 262 -14.50 -2.01 11.83
C ASN A 262 -15.83 -1.37 11.37
N VAL A 263 -16.89 -2.18 11.35
CA VAL A 263 -18.21 -1.76 10.88
C VAL A 263 -18.80 -0.61 11.70
N TRP A 264 -18.52 -0.54 13.01
CA TRP A 264 -19.03 0.53 13.85
C TRP A 264 -18.39 1.88 13.55
N MET A 265 -17.09 1.90 13.24
CA MET A 265 -16.40 3.11 12.77
C MET A 265 -16.96 3.55 11.42
N LEU A 266 -17.19 2.62 10.50
CA LEU A 266 -17.80 2.93 9.20
C LEU A 266 -19.21 3.51 9.38
N ALA A 267 -20.04 2.87 10.19
CA ALA A 267 -21.39 3.36 10.49
C ALA A 267 -21.38 4.75 11.14
N SER A 268 -20.45 4.98 12.06
CA SER A 268 -20.27 6.30 12.69
C SER A 268 -19.92 7.38 11.67
N LEU A 269 -19.05 7.10 10.70
CA LEU A 269 -18.72 8.06 9.64
C LEU A 269 -19.91 8.33 8.72
N TYR A 270 -20.75 7.33 8.40
CA TYR A 270 -21.98 7.56 7.64
C TYR A 270 -22.99 8.42 8.40
N LEU A 271 -23.16 8.19 9.71
CA LEU A 271 -24.03 9.01 10.55
C LEU A 271 -23.53 10.46 10.66
N ILE A 272 -22.23 10.63 10.88
CA ILE A 272 -21.60 11.96 10.90
C ILE A 272 -21.78 12.65 9.53
N GLY A 273 -21.48 11.95 8.43
CA GLY A 273 -21.66 12.47 7.08
C GLY A 273 -23.09 12.90 6.78
N GLY A 274 -24.06 12.09 7.18
CA GLY A 274 -25.49 12.42 7.08
C GLY A 274 -25.88 13.67 7.88
N PHE A 275 -25.36 13.79 9.11
CA PHE A 275 -25.55 14.98 9.93
C PHE A 275 -24.93 16.24 9.32
N LEU A 276 -23.69 16.14 8.83
CA LEU A 276 -22.98 17.26 8.18
C LEU A 276 -23.73 17.73 6.93
N LEU A 277 -24.23 16.79 6.10
CA LEU A 277 -25.01 17.10 4.91
C LEU A 277 -26.35 17.78 5.28
N PHE A 278 -27.10 17.19 6.21
CA PHE A 278 -28.34 17.78 6.68
C PHE A 278 -28.12 19.20 7.20
N SER A 279 -27.13 19.39 8.02
CA SER A 279 -26.84 20.69 8.63
C SER A 279 -26.34 21.72 7.60
N PHE A 280 -25.55 21.31 6.62
CA PHE A 280 -25.15 22.16 5.51
C PHE A 280 -26.38 22.68 4.75
N VAL A 281 -27.25 21.77 4.34
CA VAL A 281 -28.49 22.13 3.61
C VAL A 281 -29.37 23.03 4.46
N PHE A 282 -29.56 22.71 5.74
CA PHE A 282 -30.38 23.54 6.67
C PHE A 282 -29.81 24.96 6.79
N TYR A 283 -28.51 25.12 6.98
CA TYR A 283 -27.90 26.47 7.08
C TYR A 283 -27.95 27.23 5.76
N LEU A 284 -27.83 26.56 4.63
CA LEU A 284 -27.95 27.17 3.32
C LEU A 284 -29.38 27.73 3.12
N PHE A 285 -30.42 26.94 3.41
CA PHE A 285 -31.80 27.40 3.33
C PHE A 285 -32.09 28.51 4.34
N SER A 286 -31.63 28.36 5.59
CA SER A 286 -31.80 29.39 6.62
C SER A 286 -31.18 30.73 6.17
N PHE A 287 -29.98 30.68 5.57
CA PHE A 287 -29.33 31.88 5.06
C PHE A 287 -30.11 32.57 3.94
N VAL A 288 -30.68 31.79 2.99
CA VAL A 288 -31.49 32.34 1.89
C VAL A 288 -32.79 32.97 2.39
N ILE A 289 -33.50 32.33 3.35
CA ILE A 289 -34.75 32.81 3.89
C ILE A 289 -34.55 34.04 4.78
N GLU A 290 -33.51 34.03 5.61
CA GLU A 290 -33.25 35.12 6.57
C GLU A 290 -32.72 36.38 5.93
N ARG A 291 -32.09 36.33 4.75
CA ARG A 291 -31.71 37.51 3.94
C ARG A 291 -32.90 38.41 3.63
N LYS A 292 -34.11 37.86 3.62
CA LYS A 292 -35.34 38.62 3.35
C LYS A 292 -35.97 39.27 4.61
N LYS A 293 -35.46 38.95 5.82
CA LYS A 293 -35.96 39.47 7.08
C LYS A 293 -34.97 40.47 7.69
N ILE A 294 -35.28 41.76 7.64
CA ILE A 294 -34.49 42.84 8.21
C ILE A 294 -34.78 42.93 9.73
N SER A 295 -34.19 42.05 10.55
CA SER A 295 -34.23 42.18 12.01
C SER A 295 -32.83 42.04 12.59
N PHE A 296 -32.40 43.01 13.41
CA PHE A 296 -31.07 43.05 14.04
C PHE A 296 -30.74 41.80 14.88
N GLN A 297 -31.74 41.20 15.48
CA GLN A 297 -31.63 39.97 16.29
C GLN A 297 -31.25 38.74 15.45
N HIS A 298 -31.67 38.67 14.18
CA HIS A 298 -31.39 37.56 13.27
C HIS A 298 -29.96 37.64 12.69
N GLN A 299 -29.36 38.83 12.62
CA GLN A 299 -28.01 39.02 12.07
C GLN A 299 -26.88 38.52 12.99
N LYS A 300 -27.13 38.49 14.31
CA LYS A 300 -26.10 38.19 15.33
C LYS A 300 -25.37 36.84 15.10
N TYR A 301 -26.04 35.83 14.56
CA TYR A 301 -25.46 34.50 14.36
C TYR A 301 -25.33 34.07 12.88
N GLN A 302 -25.60 34.99 11.95
CA GLN A 302 -25.50 34.69 10.50
C GLN A 302 -24.10 34.27 10.08
N TYR A 303 -23.09 34.97 10.56
CA TYR A 303 -21.69 34.61 10.28
C TYR A 303 -21.34 33.22 10.78
N LEU A 304 -21.83 32.85 11.97
CA LEU A 304 -21.59 31.50 12.50
C LEU A 304 -22.27 30.42 11.66
N LYS A 305 -23.49 30.66 11.17
CA LYS A 305 -24.18 29.73 10.25
C LYS A 305 -23.38 29.54 8.96
N SER A 306 -22.81 30.61 8.40
CA SER A 306 -21.96 30.56 7.21
C SER A 306 -20.68 29.78 7.46
N VAL A 307 -20.01 30.04 8.58
CA VAL A 307 -18.80 29.30 8.99
C VAL A 307 -19.10 27.80 9.14
N LEU A 308 -20.18 27.46 9.84
CA LEU A 308 -20.61 26.06 10.02
C LEU A 308 -20.99 25.40 8.70
N ALA A 309 -21.67 26.12 7.79
CA ALA A 309 -21.99 25.58 6.46
C ALA A 309 -20.72 25.26 5.66
N ILE A 310 -19.74 26.15 5.64
CA ILE A 310 -18.45 25.93 4.97
C ILE A 310 -17.71 24.76 5.63
N MET A 311 -17.61 24.73 6.95
CA MET A 311 -16.95 23.64 7.68
C MET A 311 -17.63 22.29 7.41
N ASN A 312 -18.96 22.26 7.38
CA ASN A 312 -19.71 21.03 7.13
C ASN A 312 -19.44 20.45 5.74
N ILE A 313 -19.40 21.27 4.68
CA ILE A 313 -19.13 20.78 3.33
C ILE A 313 -17.65 20.29 3.20
N LEU A 314 -16.71 21.01 3.81
CA LEU A 314 -15.29 20.58 3.83
C LEU A 314 -15.13 19.27 4.59
N LEU A 315 -15.69 19.15 5.79
CA LEU A 315 -15.63 17.93 6.60
C LEU A 315 -16.41 16.77 5.96
N LEU A 316 -17.53 17.04 5.27
CA LEU A 316 -18.26 16.01 4.51
C LEU A 316 -17.38 15.43 3.40
N TYR A 317 -16.66 16.28 2.66
CA TYR A 317 -15.68 15.81 1.69
C TYR A 317 -14.56 14.97 2.36
N PHE A 318 -14.06 15.42 3.51
CA PHE A 318 -13.05 14.64 4.23
C PHE A 318 -13.58 13.29 4.74
N VAL A 319 -14.80 13.23 5.24
CA VAL A 319 -15.46 11.96 5.60
C VAL A 319 -15.58 11.04 4.39
N PHE A 320 -15.88 11.59 3.21
CA PHE A 320 -15.87 10.82 1.97
C PHE A 320 -14.46 10.26 1.67
N VAL A 321 -13.41 11.07 1.83
CA VAL A 321 -12.01 10.61 1.67
C VAL A 321 -11.70 9.51 2.67
N LEU A 322 -12.08 9.64 3.94
CA LEU A 322 -11.88 8.63 4.99
C LEU A 322 -12.55 7.29 4.66
N ILE A 323 -13.71 7.31 3.99
CA ILE A 323 -14.42 6.09 3.58
C ILE A 323 -13.77 5.48 2.32
N ARG A 324 -13.22 6.28 1.42
CA ARG A 324 -12.74 5.82 0.10
C ARG A 324 -11.25 5.52 0.03
N ASN A 325 -10.43 6.29 0.75
CA ASN A 325 -8.97 6.18 0.71
C ASN A 325 -8.45 5.51 1.99
N GLU A 326 -8.00 4.26 1.85
CA GLU A 326 -7.47 3.46 2.95
C GLU A 326 -6.10 3.96 3.41
N ASN A 327 -5.29 4.47 2.50
CA ASN A 327 -3.90 4.86 2.75
C ASN A 327 -3.78 5.94 3.82
N ILE A 328 -4.77 6.84 3.92
CA ILE A 328 -4.77 7.96 4.88
C ILE A 328 -4.60 7.51 6.34
N TYR A 329 -5.01 6.27 6.68
CA TYR A 329 -4.89 5.74 8.03
C TYR A 329 -3.50 5.20 8.36
N TYR A 330 -2.80 4.73 7.36
CA TYR A 330 -1.56 3.98 7.52
C TYR A 330 -0.30 4.81 7.27
N PHE A 331 -0.41 5.86 6.49
CA PHE A 331 0.72 6.74 6.16
C PHE A 331 0.83 7.97 7.07
N PRO A 332 2.01 8.62 7.15
CA PRO A 332 2.20 9.84 7.92
C PRO A 332 1.17 10.93 7.63
N SER A 333 0.91 11.80 8.59
CA SER A 333 -0.03 12.91 8.46
C SER A 333 0.74 14.24 8.37
N PRO A 334 0.28 15.19 7.51
CA PRO A 334 -0.83 15.08 6.58
C PRO A 334 -0.52 14.15 5.40
N TYR A 335 -1.49 13.29 5.03
CA TYR A 335 -1.31 12.35 3.94
C TYR A 335 -1.21 13.06 2.58
N HIS A 336 -0.23 12.66 1.77
CA HIS A 336 0.01 13.17 0.43
C HIS A 336 0.02 12.03 -0.60
N GLU A 337 -0.70 12.23 -1.69
CA GLU A 337 -0.54 11.44 -2.91
C GLU A 337 0.59 12.04 -3.75
N ASP A 338 1.26 11.23 -4.55
CA ASP A 338 2.41 11.64 -5.36
C ASP A 338 2.09 12.72 -6.42
N HIS A 339 0.80 12.93 -6.69
CA HIS A 339 0.31 13.95 -7.60
C HIS A 339 -0.61 14.93 -6.86
N PHE A 340 -0.76 16.14 -7.39
CA PHE A 340 -1.69 17.10 -6.81
C PHE A 340 -3.11 16.57 -6.87
N SER A 341 -3.75 16.44 -5.71
CA SER A 341 -5.13 16.01 -5.58
C SER A 341 -5.86 16.80 -4.51
N LEU A 342 -7.20 16.78 -4.57
CA LEU A 342 -8.02 17.34 -3.50
C LEU A 342 -7.87 16.58 -2.17
N VAL A 343 -7.39 15.34 -2.22
CA VAL A 343 -7.07 14.54 -1.03
C VAL A 343 -5.94 15.19 -0.25
N ASN A 344 -4.88 15.65 -0.93
CA ASN A 344 -3.74 16.34 -0.31
C ASN A 344 -4.19 17.60 0.43
N ALA A 345 -5.10 18.38 -0.16
CA ALA A 345 -5.67 19.56 0.50
C ALA A 345 -6.57 19.17 1.70
N ALA A 346 -7.40 18.13 1.54
CA ALA A 346 -8.31 17.68 2.59
C ALA A 346 -7.58 17.09 3.81
N ALA A 347 -6.37 16.55 3.64
CA ALA A 347 -5.55 16.02 4.71
C ALA A 347 -5.17 17.07 5.80
N TYR A 348 -5.33 18.36 5.50
CA TYR A 348 -5.15 19.45 6.46
C TYR A 348 -6.41 19.82 7.26
N LEU A 349 -7.58 19.27 6.90
CA LEU A 349 -8.84 19.59 7.58
C LEU A 349 -8.88 19.19 9.07
N PRO A 350 -8.23 18.11 9.54
CA PRO A 350 -8.08 17.86 10.98
C PRO A 350 -7.46 19.03 11.72
N PHE A 351 -6.41 19.66 11.18
CA PHE A 351 -5.74 20.80 11.81
C PHE A 351 -6.63 22.05 11.83
N LEU A 352 -7.38 22.28 10.76
CA LEU A 352 -8.38 23.35 10.75
C LEU A 352 -9.46 23.10 11.81
N LEU A 353 -9.96 21.87 11.95
CA LEU A 353 -10.99 21.54 12.92
C LEU A 353 -10.53 21.76 14.37
N ILE A 354 -9.31 21.31 14.71
CA ILE A 354 -8.79 21.46 16.08
C ILE A 354 -8.53 22.93 16.44
N THR A 355 -8.16 23.78 15.48
CA THR A 355 -8.00 25.23 15.72
C THR A 355 -9.35 25.94 15.89
N MET A 356 -10.39 25.47 15.19
CA MET A 356 -11.71 26.09 15.20
C MET A 356 -12.62 25.63 16.38
N ILE A 357 -12.29 24.52 17.04
CA ILE A 357 -13.18 23.95 18.04
C ILE A 357 -13.37 24.85 19.27
N ILE A 358 -12.32 25.54 19.73
CA ILE A 358 -12.41 26.44 20.90
C ILE A 358 -13.32 27.63 20.62
N PRO A 359 -13.17 28.40 19.53
CA PRO A 359 -14.12 29.45 19.18
C PRO A 359 -15.55 28.91 19.02
N LEU A 360 -15.75 27.74 18.39
CA LEU A 360 -17.07 27.16 18.18
C LEU A 360 -17.75 26.78 19.52
N ILE A 361 -17.03 26.19 20.47
CA ILE A 361 -17.56 25.90 21.80
C ILE A 361 -17.92 27.20 22.53
N ASN A 362 -17.08 28.23 22.49
CA ASN A 362 -17.37 29.52 23.09
C ASN A 362 -18.64 30.17 22.52
N TRP A 363 -18.83 30.08 21.21
CA TRP A 363 -20.07 30.54 20.55
C TRP A 363 -21.27 29.69 20.97
N ASN A 364 -21.14 28.36 21.05
CA ASN A 364 -22.20 27.47 21.51
C ASN A 364 -22.67 27.83 22.93
N VAL A 365 -21.74 28.06 23.87
CA VAL A 365 -22.07 28.50 25.23
C VAL A 365 -22.85 29.84 25.22
N LYS A 366 -22.46 30.79 24.38
CA LYS A 366 -23.17 32.06 24.23
C LYS A 366 -24.60 31.84 23.68
N ILE A 367 -24.78 30.98 22.71
CA ILE A 367 -26.10 30.65 22.13
C ILE A 367 -27.01 29.95 23.14
N ILE A 368 -26.50 29.04 23.94
CA ILE A 368 -27.26 28.35 24.99
C ILE A 368 -27.78 29.36 26.01
N ARG A 369 -26.96 30.36 26.37
CA ARG A 369 -27.30 31.41 27.34
C ARG A 369 -28.19 32.53 26.74
N ASP A 370 -28.35 32.61 25.44
CA ASP A 370 -29.12 33.63 24.78
C ASP A 370 -30.63 33.24 24.79
N ASN A 371 -31.44 34.02 25.49
CA ASN A 371 -32.89 33.81 25.58
C ASN A 371 -33.60 34.08 24.24
N GLY A 372 -32.97 34.80 23.29
CA GLY A 372 -33.53 35.05 21.97
C GLY A 372 -33.41 33.90 20.99
N CYS A 373 -32.63 32.84 21.33
CA CYS A 373 -32.48 31.66 20.50
C CYS A 373 -33.52 30.58 20.84
N ASN A 374 -34.14 30.02 19.81
CA ASN A 374 -35.10 28.92 20.00
C ASN A 374 -34.36 27.61 20.40
N ILE A 375 -35.11 26.67 21.01
CA ILE A 375 -34.56 25.42 21.54
C ILE A 375 -33.95 24.54 20.43
N PHE A 376 -34.52 24.54 19.23
CA PHE A 376 -34.03 23.80 18.09
C PHE A 376 -32.63 24.28 17.67
N SER A 377 -32.43 25.60 17.55
CA SER A 377 -31.11 26.18 17.23
C SER A 377 -30.07 25.85 18.30
N LYS A 378 -30.43 25.97 19.60
CA LYS A 378 -29.56 25.61 20.70
C LYS A 378 -29.12 24.14 20.61
N GLY A 379 -30.09 23.23 20.36
CA GLY A 379 -29.83 21.80 20.17
C GLY A 379 -28.89 21.52 18.99
N LEU A 380 -29.18 22.15 17.84
CA LEU A 380 -28.36 21.95 16.62
C LEU A 380 -26.94 22.42 16.78
N TYR A 381 -26.68 23.59 17.39
CA TYR A 381 -25.32 24.08 17.65
C TYR A 381 -24.57 23.20 18.68
N SER A 382 -25.27 22.70 19.71
CA SER A 382 -24.70 21.78 20.68
C SER A 382 -24.32 20.45 20.03
N LEU A 383 -25.16 19.94 19.14
CA LEU A 383 -24.89 18.71 18.39
C LEU A 383 -23.69 18.87 17.43
N HIS A 384 -23.51 20.05 16.79
CA HIS A 384 -22.29 20.32 16.01
C HIS A 384 -21.03 20.25 16.87
N SER A 385 -21.06 20.90 18.05
CA SER A 385 -19.90 20.86 18.95
C SER A 385 -19.57 19.43 19.36
N LEU A 386 -20.59 18.61 19.64
CA LEU A 386 -20.41 17.19 19.98
C LEU A 386 -19.83 16.38 18.80
N VAL A 387 -20.39 16.53 17.60
CA VAL A 387 -19.94 15.82 16.40
C VAL A 387 -18.49 16.18 16.06
N TYR A 388 -18.14 17.46 16.18
CA TYR A 388 -16.77 17.92 15.93
C TYR A 388 -15.78 17.37 16.98
N LEU A 389 -16.16 17.28 18.24
CA LEU A 389 -15.36 16.65 19.29
C LEU A 389 -15.18 15.14 19.01
N ILE A 390 -16.21 14.45 18.57
CA ILE A 390 -16.13 13.04 18.15
C ILE A 390 -15.14 12.89 16.99
N LEU A 391 -15.22 13.75 15.97
CA LEU A 391 -14.27 13.74 14.85
C LEU A 391 -12.82 13.98 15.32
N ILE A 392 -12.59 14.95 16.22
CA ILE A 392 -11.27 15.22 16.77
C ILE A 392 -10.75 13.97 17.51
N THR A 393 -11.59 13.30 18.29
CA THR A 393 -11.21 12.07 19.00
C THR A 393 -10.83 10.96 18.02
N LEU A 394 -11.60 10.76 16.96
CA LEU A 394 -11.28 9.79 15.91
C LEU A 394 -9.98 10.16 15.18
N PHE A 395 -9.79 11.42 14.84
CA PHE A 395 -8.57 11.90 14.16
C PHE A 395 -7.33 11.76 15.05
N THR A 396 -7.48 11.96 16.36
CA THR A 396 -6.41 11.69 17.35
C THR A 396 -6.08 10.20 17.39
N TYR A 397 -7.10 9.33 17.44
CA TYR A 397 -6.92 7.88 17.42
C TYR A 397 -6.20 7.40 16.16
N TRP A 398 -6.53 7.96 14.98
CA TRP A 398 -5.85 7.61 13.71
C TRP A 398 -4.52 8.32 13.52
N GLY A 399 -4.06 9.14 14.49
CA GLY A 399 -2.78 9.84 14.44
C GLY A 399 -2.71 10.96 13.39
N PHE A 400 -3.84 11.58 13.04
CA PHE A 400 -3.86 12.66 12.04
C PHE A 400 -3.26 13.97 12.55
N TYR A 401 -2.97 14.08 13.83
CA TYR A 401 -2.28 15.21 14.45
C TYR A 401 -0.79 14.97 14.69
N ASN A 402 -0.29 13.76 14.40
CA ASN A 402 1.13 13.45 14.49
C ASN A 402 1.81 13.93 13.19
N ILE A 403 2.47 15.07 13.26
CA ILE A 403 3.32 15.58 12.18
C ILE A 403 4.70 14.96 12.42
N LEU A 404 5.12 14.08 11.51
CA LEU A 404 6.46 13.50 11.48
C LEU A 404 7.34 14.31 10.53
#